data_26be7911849a18cbeb21297d3fdf7e11
#
_entry.id   26be7911849a18cbeb21297d3fdf7e11
#
_cell.length_a   1.000
_cell.length_b   1.000
_cell.length_c   1.000
_cell.angle_alpha   90.00
_cell.angle_beta   90.00
_cell.angle_gamma   90.00
#
_symmetry.space_group_name_H-M   'P 1'
#
loop_
_entity.id
_entity.type
_entity.pdbx_description
1 polymer ?
#
loop_
_entity_poly.entity_id
_entity_poly.type
_entity_poly.pdbx_seq_one_letter_code
_entity_poly.pdbx_strand_id
1 'polypeptide(L)'
;MAAACEWLRGRLPWPNNAERTSAASFSKSSALELLKTSSADRYTKERSSIVVIGLNVHTAPVEIREKLAIPEAQWSQAIGELCALNHIEEAAVLSTCNRMEIYLVALSQHRGVKEVTEWMSKLSGVPVSELSKHRFLLYNKDATQHLFEVAAGLDSLVLGEGQILAQVKHVVKVGQGVPGFDRKISGLFKHAITVGKRVRTETNIASGSVSVSSAAVELALMKLPEHSYATARVLVIGAGKMGKLVIKHLVAKGCREMVVVNRSEDRVSALRVEFKDVEIIYKSFSDMQASAGEADVIFTCTASETPLFLKEHILQTACVYNVDDLKEVVAANKEDRLRKAMEAQTIIIEELNKFEAWKDSLETVPTIKKFRAYAERIRASEVDKCLSKMGDDISKKQQKAIYDLSMGIVNKLLHGPMQHLRCDGSDNRPLSEILENMNAINRMFDLETDISMLEEKIRAKMERSQN
;
A
#
# COMPACT_ATOMS: atom_id res chain seq x y z
N MET A 1 -1.75 15.08 25.22
CA MET A 1 -2.12 14.26 24.04
C MET A 1 -1.01 14.10 23.01
N ALA A 2 -0.17 15.12 22.74
CA ALA A 2 1.06 14.98 21.95
C ALA A 2 2.00 13.86 22.49
N ALA A 3 2.12 13.73 23.79
CA ALA A 3 2.96 12.74 24.47
C ALA A 3 2.66 11.25 24.16
N ALA A 4 1.46 10.91 23.67
CA ALA A 4 1.08 9.54 23.35
C ALA A 4 1.58 9.10 21.96
N CYS A 5 1.62 10.04 21.01
CA CYS A 5 2.25 9.81 19.70
C CYS A 5 3.78 9.89 19.79
N GLU A 6 4.31 10.77 20.66
CA GLU A 6 5.74 10.83 20.95
C GLU A 6 6.27 9.57 21.64
N TRP A 7 5.45 8.92 22.50
CA TRP A 7 5.88 7.69 23.16
C TRP A 7 5.96 6.49 22.21
N LEU A 8 5.09 6.39 21.20
CA LEU A 8 5.22 5.43 20.11
C LEU A 8 6.41 5.77 19.21
N ARG A 9 6.70 7.06 19.01
CA ARG A 9 7.90 7.51 18.28
C ARG A 9 9.20 7.30 19.07
N GLY A 10 9.18 7.42 20.38
CA GLY A 10 10.36 7.30 21.24
C GLY A 10 10.80 5.87 21.55
N ARG A 11 9.99 4.85 21.26
CA ARG A 11 10.34 3.43 21.46
C ARG A 11 10.37 2.60 20.19
N LEU A 12 9.74 3.05 19.11
CA LEU A 12 9.99 2.55 17.77
C LEU A 12 11.08 3.42 17.17
N PRO A 13 12.09 2.86 16.47
CA PRO A 13 13.15 3.65 15.86
C PRO A 13 12.64 4.36 14.60
N TRP A 14 11.74 5.33 14.78
CA TRP A 14 11.39 6.29 13.74
C TRP A 14 12.41 7.42 13.77
N PRO A 15 13.30 7.55 12.80
CA PRO A 15 14.16 8.70 12.72
C PRO A 15 13.29 9.93 12.41
N ASN A 16 13.30 10.91 13.31
CA ASN A 16 12.78 12.25 13.03
C ASN A 16 13.46 12.77 11.77
N ASN A 17 12.67 13.02 10.71
CA ASN A 17 13.17 13.55 9.44
C ASN A 17 13.91 14.91 9.58
N ALA A 18 13.81 15.59 10.71
CA ALA A 18 14.50 16.84 10.97
C ALA A 18 16.01 16.67 11.26
N GLU A 19 16.46 15.52 11.76
CA GLU A 19 17.88 15.33 12.11
C GLU A 19 18.71 14.69 10.99
N ARG A 20 18.09 14.10 9.96
CA ARG A 20 18.81 13.51 8.81
C ARG A 20 19.28 14.54 7.76
N THR A 21 18.88 15.80 7.84
CA THR A 21 19.31 16.84 6.90
C THR A 21 20.58 17.60 7.34
N SER A 22 21.11 17.38 8.56
CA SER A 22 22.23 18.17 9.08
C SER A 22 23.59 17.48 9.08
N ALA A 23 23.73 16.24 8.59
CA ALA A 23 24.97 15.49 8.65
C ALA A 23 25.64 15.23 7.29
N ALA A 24 25.48 16.13 6.34
CA ALA A 24 26.31 16.16 5.13
C ALA A 24 27.02 17.52 5.02
N SER A 25 27.96 17.76 5.93
CA SER A 25 29.02 18.74 5.66
C SER A 25 29.95 18.15 4.58
N PHE A 26 29.56 18.31 3.32
CA PHE A 26 30.46 18.07 2.21
C PHE A 26 31.64 19.03 2.30
N SER A 27 32.83 18.50 2.57
CA SER A 27 34.05 19.29 2.48
C SER A 27 34.22 19.78 1.04
N LYS A 28 34.69 21.01 0.84
CA LYS A 28 34.93 21.59 -0.50
C LYS A 28 35.87 20.77 -1.40
N SER A 29 36.64 19.82 -0.83
CA SER A 29 37.50 18.89 -1.57
C SER A 29 36.72 17.82 -2.36
N SER A 30 35.55 17.36 -1.88
CA SER A 30 34.78 16.35 -2.58
C SER A 30 34.06 16.89 -3.82
N ALA A 31 33.72 18.19 -3.85
CA ALA A 31 33.11 18.81 -5.02
C ALA A 31 34.10 18.95 -6.19
N LEU A 32 35.39 19.11 -5.92
CA LEU A 32 36.44 19.19 -6.94
C LEU A 32 36.81 17.82 -7.52
N GLU A 33 36.68 16.75 -6.74
CA GLU A 33 36.87 15.35 -7.22
C GLU A 33 35.69 14.90 -8.08
N LEU A 34 34.45 15.30 -7.76
CA LEU A 34 33.26 15.04 -8.57
C LEU A 34 33.31 15.75 -9.94
N LEU A 35 34.04 16.86 -10.06
CA LEU A 35 34.26 17.55 -11.33
C LEU A 35 35.33 16.91 -12.22
N LYS A 36 36.17 16.03 -11.67
CA LYS A 36 37.23 15.32 -12.41
C LYS A 36 36.79 13.98 -13.00
N THR A 37 35.63 13.46 -12.57
CA THR A 37 35.04 12.27 -13.20
C THR A 37 34.49 12.62 -14.56
N SER A 38 34.77 11.78 -15.57
CA SER A 38 34.32 11.98 -16.96
C SER A 38 32.79 12.04 -17.02
N SER A 39 32.25 12.70 -18.03
CA SER A 39 30.78 12.78 -18.22
C SER A 39 30.13 11.40 -18.36
N ALA A 40 30.86 10.39 -18.77
CA ALA A 40 30.42 8.99 -18.83
C ALA A 40 30.20 8.37 -17.42
N ASP A 41 31.02 8.74 -16.42
CA ASP A 41 30.87 8.26 -15.05
C ASP A 41 29.72 8.95 -14.28
N ARG A 42 29.19 10.06 -14.79
CA ARG A 42 28.02 10.75 -14.21
C ARG A 42 26.71 10.07 -14.53
N TYR A 43 26.68 9.17 -15.48
CA TYR A 43 25.55 8.31 -15.83
C TYR A 43 25.71 6.92 -15.19
N THR A 44 26.12 6.83 -13.92
CA THR A 44 25.80 5.63 -13.15
C THR A 44 24.30 5.48 -13.19
N LYS A 45 23.83 4.40 -13.80
CA LYS A 45 22.42 4.03 -13.90
C LYS A 45 21.83 4.09 -12.50
N GLU A 46 21.14 5.21 -12.18
CA GLU A 46 20.51 5.38 -10.87
C GLU A 46 19.60 4.17 -10.66
N ARG A 47 19.79 3.46 -9.56
CA ARG A 47 18.98 2.27 -9.25
C ARG A 47 17.57 2.71 -9.02
N SER A 48 16.61 2.07 -9.69
CA SER A 48 15.20 2.29 -9.41
C SER A 48 14.91 2.00 -7.93
N SER A 49 14.32 2.97 -7.26
CA SER A 49 14.01 2.91 -5.82
C SER A 49 12.53 2.86 -5.58
N ILE A 50 12.12 2.05 -4.61
CA ILE A 50 10.76 2.11 -4.09
C ILE A 50 10.67 3.38 -3.21
N VAL A 51 9.70 4.24 -3.51
CA VAL A 51 9.46 5.48 -2.77
C VAL A 51 8.00 5.54 -2.40
N VAL A 52 7.68 5.98 -1.19
CA VAL A 52 6.33 6.40 -0.81
C VAL A 52 6.31 7.87 -0.47
N ILE A 53 5.36 8.57 -1.06
CA ILE A 53 5.03 9.96 -0.78
C ILE A 53 3.61 9.97 -0.25
N GLY A 54 3.41 10.45 0.97
CA GLY A 54 2.09 10.37 1.55
C GLY A 54 1.78 11.43 2.58
N LEU A 55 0.50 11.53 2.87
CA LEU A 55 -0.07 12.27 4.00
C LEU A 55 -1.00 11.31 4.75
N ASN A 56 -0.98 11.37 6.06
CA ASN A 56 -1.89 10.58 6.89
C ASN A 56 -2.41 11.41 8.07
N VAL A 57 -3.26 10.81 8.89
CA VAL A 57 -3.85 11.43 10.09
C VAL A 57 -2.81 11.93 11.11
N HIS A 58 -1.56 11.52 11.02
CA HIS A 58 -0.48 11.95 11.91
C HIS A 58 0.32 13.12 11.35
N THR A 59 0.29 13.35 10.03
CA THR A 59 1.12 14.33 9.35
C THR A 59 0.33 15.53 8.81
N ALA A 60 -0.95 15.34 8.50
CA ALA A 60 -1.78 16.37 7.87
C ALA A 60 -3.18 16.43 8.48
N PRO A 61 -3.75 17.63 8.66
CA PRO A 61 -5.14 17.79 9.07
C PRO A 61 -6.10 17.32 7.96
N VAL A 62 -7.35 17.04 8.35
CA VAL A 62 -8.36 16.45 7.45
C VAL A 62 -8.62 17.33 6.22
N GLU A 63 -8.61 18.66 6.36
CA GLU A 63 -8.88 19.62 5.30
C GLU A 63 -7.87 19.54 4.15
N ILE A 64 -6.60 19.22 4.46
CA ILE A 64 -5.54 19.03 3.46
C ILE A 64 -5.67 17.64 2.84
N ARG A 65 -5.96 16.60 3.66
CA ARG A 65 -6.11 15.24 3.16
C ARG A 65 -7.29 15.09 2.20
N GLU A 66 -8.41 15.76 2.48
CA GLU A 66 -9.59 15.77 1.60
C GLU A 66 -9.32 16.39 0.24
N LYS A 67 -8.55 17.48 0.17
CA LYS A 67 -8.14 18.10 -1.12
C LYS A 67 -7.28 17.18 -1.98
N LEU A 68 -6.55 16.27 -1.36
CA LEU A 68 -5.67 15.32 -2.04
C LEU A 68 -6.32 13.95 -2.25
N ALA A 69 -7.51 13.73 -1.71
CA ALA A 69 -8.21 12.46 -1.85
C ALA A 69 -8.51 12.15 -3.32
N ILE A 70 -8.08 10.98 -3.76
CA ILE A 70 -8.33 10.50 -5.13
C ILE A 70 -9.44 9.46 -5.07
N PRO A 71 -10.60 9.70 -5.70
CA PRO A 71 -11.67 8.74 -5.78
C PRO A 71 -11.20 7.42 -6.42
N GLU A 72 -11.71 6.30 -5.93
CA GLU A 72 -11.34 4.95 -6.39
C GLU A 72 -11.45 4.77 -7.91
N ALA A 73 -12.48 5.37 -8.53
CA ALA A 73 -12.68 5.33 -9.97
C ALA A 73 -11.56 6.02 -10.79
N GLN A 74 -10.78 6.90 -10.16
CA GLN A 74 -9.71 7.65 -10.80
C GLN A 74 -8.31 7.03 -10.56
N TRP A 75 -8.18 5.97 -9.75
CA TRP A 75 -6.87 5.38 -9.43
C TRP A 75 -6.12 4.89 -10.67
N SER A 76 -6.82 4.22 -11.60
CA SER A 76 -6.19 3.76 -12.85
C SER A 76 -5.66 4.91 -13.70
N GLN A 77 -6.41 6.02 -13.77
CA GLN A 77 -5.97 7.22 -14.48
C GLN A 77 -4.77 7.85 -13.77
N ALA A 78 -4.81 7.99 -12.45
CA ALA A 78 -3.70 8.54 -11.65
C ALA A 78 -2.41 7.71 -11.81
N ILE A 79 -2.49 6.38 -11.85
CA ILE A 79 -1.35 5.50 -12.14
C ILE A 79 -0.75 5.83 -13.51
N GLY A 80 -1.59 5.96 -14.54
CA GLY A 80 -1.15 6.31 -15.90
C GLY A 80 -0.47 7.67 -15.97
N GLU A 81 -1.04 8.69 -15.31
CA GLU A 81 -0.47 10.05 -15.24
C GLU A 81 0.88 10.05 -14.51
N LEU A 82 0.99 9.33 -13.39
CA LEU A 82 2.24 9.22 -12.63
C LEU A 82 3.33 8.52 -13.44
N CYS A 83 3.00 7.44 -14.14
CA CYS A 83 3.95 6.71 -14.99
C CYS A 83 4.29 7.45 -16.29
N ALA A 84 3.53 8.47 -16.67
CA ALA A 84 3.89 9.38 -17.77
C ALA A 84 4.97 10.41 -17.37
N LEU A 85 5.30 10.54 -16.07
CA LEU A 85 6.40 11.37 -15.60
C LEU A 85 7.75 10.73 -15.95
N ASN A 86 8.76 11.57 -16.19
CA ASN A 86 10.04 11.11 -16.76
C ASN A 86 10.83 10.15 -15.87
N HIS A 87 10.64 10.23 -14.55
CA HIS A 87 11.45 9.47 -13.59
C HIS A 87 10.64 8.43 -12.80
N ILE A 88 9.45 8.05 -13.27
CA ILE A 88 8.58 7.06 -12.62
C ILE A 88 8.37 5.86 -13.55
N GLU A 89 8.73 4.66 -13.09
CA GLU A 89 8.51 3.40 -13.83
C GLU A 89 7.16 2.77 -13.48
N GLU A 90 6.88 2.66 -12.17
CA GLU A 90 5.67 2.01 -11.66
C GLU A 90 5.04 2.86 -10.57
N ALA A 91 3.72 2.80 -10.45
CA ALA A 91 2.98 3.54 -9.43
C ALA A 91 1.78 2.77 -8.87
N ALA A 92 1.41 3.10 -7.64
CA ALA A 92 0.15 2.73 -7.02
C ALA A 92 -0.37 3.86 -6.15
N VAL A 93 -1.68 3.96 -6.02
CA VAL A 93 -2.37 4.93 -5.18
C VAL A 93 -3.14 4.21 -4.08
N LEU A 94 -2.95 4.63 -2.84
CA LEU A 94 -3.74 4.22 -1.67
C LEU A 94 -4.38 5.47 -1.06
N SER A 95 -5.60 5.76 -1.46
CA SER A 95 -6.38 6.92 -0.97
C SER A 95 -7.57 6.43 -0.14
N THR A 96 -7.63 6.86 1.12
CA THR A 96 -8.66 6.50 2.11
C THR A 96 -9.05 7.74 2.91
N CYS A 97 -9.99 7.63 3.86
CA CYS A 97 -10.32 8.74 4.76
C CYS A 97 -9.13 9.17 5.66
N ASN A 98 -8.21 8.26 5.97
CA ASN A 98 -7.12 8.49 6.92
C ASN A 98 -5.78 8.78 6.27
N ARG A 99 -5.63 8.47 4.97
CA ARG A 99 -4.36 8.64 4.24
C ARG A 99 -4.54 8.82 2.76
N MET A 100 -3.60 9.51 2.17
CA MET A 100 -3.35 9.54 0.74
C MET A 100 -1.87 9.25 0.52
N GLU A 101 -1.56 8.11 -0.07
CA GLU A 101 -0.21 7.62 -0.27
C GLU A 101 -0.01 7.18 -1.71
N ILE A 102 1.09 7.60 -2.30
CA ILE A 102 1.54 7.21 -3.64
C ILE A 102 2.82 6.39 -3.48
N TYR A 103 2.77 5.15 -3.93
CA TYR A 103 3.90 4.23 -3.96
C TYR A 103 4.47 4.19 -5.36
N LEU A 104 5.76 4.32 -5.49
CA LEU A 104 6.46 4.52 -6.76
C LEU A 104 7.68 3.61 -6.88
N VAL A 105 7.98 3.23 -8.11
CA VAL A 105 9.32 2.83 -8.51
C VAL A 105 9.92 3.99 -9.29
N ALA A 106 10.82 4.73 -8.65
CA ALA A 106 11.44 5.91 -9.23
C ALA A 106 12.83 5.57 -9.81
N LEU A 107 13.11 6.03 -11.03
CA LEU A 107 14.44 5.94 -11.67
C LEU A 107 15.44 6.85 -10.97
N SER A 108 15.00 8.02 -10.50
CA SER A 108 15.76 8.96 -9.70
C SER A 108 14.90 9.38 -8.49
N GLN A 109 15.42 9.12 -7.28
CA GLN A 109 14.68 9.43 -6.05
C GLN A 109 14.31 10.91 -5.97
N HIS A 110 15.30 11.79 -6.14
CA HIS A 110 15.11 13.22 -5.96
C HIS A 110 14.20 13.83 -7.03
N ARG A 111 14.42 13.47 -8.30
CA ARG A 111 13.62 14.00 -9.42
C ARG A 111 12.22 13.42 -9.41
N GLY A 112 12.06 12.12 -9.16
CA GLY A 112 10.76 11.49 -9.05
C GLY A 112 9.90 12.09 -7.94
N VAL A 113 10.48 12.31 -6.75
CA VAL A 113 9.78 12.98 -5.63
C VAL A 113 9.34 14.39 -6.00
N LYS A 114 10.19 15.15 -6.70
CA LYS A 114 9.86 16.50 -7.17
C LYS A 114 8.67 16.47 -8.15
N GLU A 115 8.76 15.66 -9.20
CA GLU A 115 7.72 15.52 -10.22
C GLU A 115 6.37 15.11 -9.62
N VAL A 116 6.37 14.11 -8.73
CA VAL A 116 5.14 13.65 -8.08
C VAL A 116 4.57 14.69 -7.13
N THR A 117 5.41 15.45 -6.41
CA THR A 117 4.92 16.54 -5.55
C THR A 117 4.29 17.67 -6.36
N GLU A 118 4.86 18.00 -7.52
CA GLU A 118 4.27 18.96 -8.45
C GLU A 118 2.94 18.46 -9.03
N TRP A 119 2.87 17.16 -9.36
CA TRP A 119 1.63 16.51 -9.79
C TRP A 119 0.55 16.57 -8.69
N MET A 120 0.90 16.23 -7.44
CA MET A 120 -0.02 16.35 -6.29
C MET A 120 -0.51 17.78 -6.10
N SER A 121 0.37 18.76 -6.28
CA SER A 121 0.02 20.18 -6.17
C SER A 121 -0.97 20.62 -7.25
N LYS A 122 -0.77 20.17 -8.49
CA LYS A 122 -1.70 20.43 -9.60
C LYS A 122 -3.07 19.79 -9.38
N LEU A 123 -3.09 18.55 -8.90
CA LEU A 123 -4.30 17.80 -8.66
C LEU A 123 -5.17 18.44 -7.56
N SER A 124 -4.54 18.87 -6.47
CA SER A 124 -5.24 19.32 -5.26
C SER A 124 -5.41 20.84 -5.16
N GLY A 125 -4.68 21.59 -5.97
CA GLY A 125 -4.57 23.07 -5.82
C GLY A 125 -3.78 23.52 -4.58
N VAL A 126 -3.20 22.58 -3.80
CA VAL A 126 -2.39 22.89 -2.62
C VAL A 126 -0.97 23.23 -3.06
N PRO A 127 -0.38 24.36 -2.65
CA PRO A 127 0.98 24.74 -3.03
C PRO A 127 2.02 23.70 -2.60
N VAL A 128 3.07 23.48 -3.42
CA VAL A 128 4.19 22.57 -3.11
C VAL A 128 4.82 22.84 -1.75
N SER A 129 4.94 24.12 -1.38
CA SER A 129 5.49 24.53 -0.08
C SER A 129 4.65 24.02 1.10
N GLU A 130 3.32 24.01 0.95
CA GLU A 130 2.40 23.51 1.97
C GLU A 130 2.40 21.99 2.01
N LEU A 131 2.34 21.32 0.85
CA LEU A 131 2.46 19.87 0.75
C LEU A 131 3.75 19.36 1.41
N SER A 132 4.85 20.08 1.23
CA SER A 132 6.15 19.71 1.79
C SER A 132 6.22 19.77 3.32
N LYS A 133 5.37 20.54 3.98
CA LYS A 133 5.26 20.57 5.45
C LYS A 133 4.52 19.35 6.02
N HIS A 134 3.58 18.82 5.26
CA HIS A 134 2.64 17.78 5.72
C HIS A 134 2.95 16.39 5.16
N ARG A 135 3.64 16.32 4.03
CA ARG A 135 3.99 15.02 3.43
C ARG A 135 5.10 14.33 4.20
N PHE A 136 5.04 13.02 4.26
CA PHE A 136 6.18 12.19 4.60
C PHE A 136 6.79 11.55 3.34
N LEU A 137 8.05 11.19 3.43
CA LEU A 137 8.82 10.54 2.37
C LEU A 137 9.58 9.37 2.97
N LEU A 138 9.37 8.17 2.42
CA LEU A 138 10.12 6.99 2.82
C LEU A 138 10.69 6.30 1.57
N TYR A 139 11.82 5.63 1.76
CA TYR A 139 12.58 5.06 0.66
C TYR A 139 12.89 3.58 0.90
N ASN A 140 12.85 2.79 -0.16
CA ASN A 140 13.29 1.38 -0.19
C ASN A 140 12.75 0.56 1.00
N LYS A 141 13.61 0.14 1.92
CA LYS A 141 13.24 -0.69 3.07
C LYS A 141 12.20 -0.01 3.95
N ASP A 142 12.37 1.30 4.23
CA ASP A 142 11.44 2.05 5.07
C ASP A 142 10.06 2.20 4.39
N ALA A 143 10.03 2.40 3.07
CA ALA A 143 8.78 2.43 2.30
C ALA A 143 8.06 1.08 2.30
N THR A 144 8.81 -0.01 2.18
CA THR A 144 8.28 -1.38 2.24
C THR A 144 7.72 -1.68 3.62
N GLN A 145 8.48 -1.40 4.67
CA GLN A 145 8.07 -1.60 6.06
C GLN A 145 6.79 -0.82 6.36
N HIS A 146 6.72 0.45 5.95
CA HIS A 146 5.54 1.28 6.13
C HIS A 146 4.29 0.65 5.51
N LEU A 147 4.36 0.16 4.25
CA LEU A 147 3.21 -0.50 3.64
C LEU A 147 2.79 -1.78 4.39
N PHE A 148 3.75 -2.53 4.95
CA PHE A 148 3.46 -3.70 5.75
C PHE A 148 2.75 -3.34 7.06
N GLU A 149 3.21 -2.28 7.73
CA GLU A 149 2.58 -1.72 8.93
C GLU A 149 1.17 -1.21 8.64
N VAL A 150 0.98 -0.51 7.52
CA VAL A 150 -0.32 -0.06 7.02
C VAL A 150 -1.24 -1.25 6.78
N ALA A 151 -0.80 -2.27 6.04
CA ALA A 151 -1.61 -3.46 5.74
C ALA A 151 -1.97 -4.27 7.00
N ALA A 152 -1.11 -4.26 8.02
CA ALA A 152 -1.34 -4.86 9.32
C ALA A 152 -2.28 -4.02 10.21
N GLY A 153 -2.56 -2.76 9.85
CA GLY A 153 -3.37 -1.82 10.63
C GLY A 153 -2.62 -1.16 11.79
N LEU A 154 -1.27 -1.20 11.78
CA LEU A 154 -0.46 -0.59 12.84
C LEU A 154 -0.37 0.93 12.71
N ASP A 155 -0.45 1.46 11.48
CA ASP A 155 -0.46 2.90 11.18
C ASP A 155 -1.89 3.45 11.06
N SER A 156 -2.90 2.69 11.42
CA SER A 156 -4.30 3.14 11.41
C SER A 156 -4.66 3.92 12.67
N LEU A 157 -5.61 4.85 12.55
CA LEU A 157 -6.17 5.60 13.69
C LEU A 157 -6.63 4.64 14.80
N VAL A 158 -7.26 3.56 14.39
CA VAL A 158 -7.64 2.46 15.27
C VAL A 158 -6.71 1.28 14.99
N LEU A 159 -5.81 1.02 15.95
CA LEU A 159 -4.80 -0.02 15.83
C LEU A 159 -5.44 -1.39 15.57
N GLY A 160 -5.02 -2.06 14.48
CA GLY A 160 -5.51 -3.37 14.09
C GLY A 160 -6.86 -3.38 13.37
N GLU A 161 -7.37 -2.23 12.91
CA GLU A 161 -8.61 -2.20 12.13
C GLU A 161 -8.54 -3.09 10.88
N GLY A 162 -9.71 -3.66 10.50
CA GLY A 162 -9.76 -4.59 9.36
C GLY A 162 -9.94 -3.96 8.00
N GLN A 163 -10.39 -2.71 7.96
CA GLN A 163 -10.77 -2.06 6.71
C GLN A 163 -9.56 -1.75 5.82
N ILE A 164 -8.44 -1.34 6.42
CA ILE A 164 -7.23 -0.99 5.67
C ILE A 164 -6.69 -2.17 4.85
N LEU A 165 -6.71 -3.39 5.38
CA LEU A 165 -6.28 -4.57 4.63
C LEU A 165 -7.18 -4.83 3.42
N ALA A 166 -8.49 -4.56 3.54
CA ALA A 166 -9.40 -4.66 2.40
C ALA A 166 -9.12 -3.58 1.34
N GLN A 167 -8.75 -2.36 1.77
CA GLN A 167 -8.35 -1.26 0.89
C GLN A 167 -7.04 -1.58 0.15
N VAL A 168 -6.03 -2.13 0.84
CA VAL A 168 -4.78 -2.60 0.21
C VAL A 168 -5.04 -3.71 -0.83
N LYS A 169 -5.94 -4.66 -0.54
CA LYS A 169 -6.38 -5.66 -1.53
C LYS A 169 -7.06 -5.00 -2.74
N HIS A 170 -7.81 -3.95 -2.49
CA HIS A 170 -8.53 -3.22 -3.54
C HIS A 170 -7.55 -2.50 -4.48
N VAL A 171 -6.45 -1.92 -3.96
CA VAL A 171 -5.38 -1.35 -4.79
C VAL A 171 -4.87 -2.37 -5.80
N VAL A 172 -4.60 -3.61 -5.36
CA VAL A 172 -4.15 -4.69 -6.27
C VAL A 172 -5.22 -5.02 -7.32
N LYS A 173 -6.49 -5.07 -6.91
CA LYS A 173 -7.60 -5.37 -7.82
C LYS A 173 -7.76 -4.30 -8.91
N VAL A 174 -7.68 -3.02 -8.54
CA VAL A 174 -7.79 -1.88 -9.48
C VAL A 174 -6.56 -1.77 -10.36
N GLY A 175 -5.36 -1.96 -9.79
CA GLY A 175 -4.10 -1.86 -10.54
C GLY A 175 -3.85 -3.02 -11.50
N GLN A 176 -4.51 -4.16 -11.31
CA GLN A 176 -4.28 -5.33 -12.14
C GLN A 176 -4.64 -5.08 -13.61
N GLY A 177 -3.64 -5.17 -14.49
CA GLY A 177 -3.80 -4.90 -15.93
C GLY A 177 -3.66 -3.43 -16.31
N VAL A 178 -3.45 -2.53 -15.36
CA VAL A 178 -3.17 -1.12 -15.62
C VAL A 178 -1.68 -0.96 -15.93
N PRO A 179 -1.30 -0.37 -17.08
CA PRO A 179 0.09 -0.04 -17.38
C PRO A 179 0.71 0.83 -16.28
N GLY A 180 1.89 0.44 -15.80
CA GLY A 180 2.55 1.12 -14.68
C GLY A 180 2.24 0.53 -13.30
N PHE A 181 1.28 -0.40 -13.16
CA PHE A 181 1.13 -1.25 -11.97
C PHE A 181 1.79 -2.59 -12.24
N ASP A 182 3.12 -2.58 -12.35
CA ASP A 182 3.88 -3.72 -12.85
C ASP A 182 4.45 -4.59 -11.71
N ARG A 183 5.53 -5.32 -12.01
CA ARG A 183 5.98 -6.43 -11.18
C ARG A 183 6.46 -6.01 -9.79
N LYS A 184 7.16 -4.87 -9.67
CA LYS A 184 7.76 -4.42 -8.41
C LYS A 184 6.68 -3.92 -7.45
N ILE A 185 5.82 -3.00 -7.92
CA ILE A 185 4.72 -2.43 -7.11
C ILE A 185 3.64 -3.48 -6.84
N SER A 186 3.22 -4.26 -7.86
CA SER A 186 2.27 -5.35 -7.66
C SER A 186 2.78 -6.40 -6.66
N GLY A 187 4.08 -6.74 -6.74
CA GLY A 187 4.73 -7.64 -5.79
C GLY A 187 4.75 -7.08 -4.38
N LEU A 188 5.11 -5.81 -4.22
CA LEU A 188 5.12 -5.11 -2.93
C LEU A 188 3.74 -5.18 -2.25
N PHE A 189 2.67 -4.82 -2.98
CA PHE A 189 1.31 -4.85 -2.45
C PHE A 189 0.82 -6.27 -2.15
N LYS A 190 1.17 -7.27 -2.96
CA LYS A 190 0.82 -8.69 -2.70
C LYS A 190 1.51 -9.21 -1.44
N HIS A 191 2.78 -8.88 -1.22
CA HIS A 191 3.47 -9.20 0.03
C HIS A 191 2.84 -8.49 1.22
N ALA A 192 2.51 -7.21 1.11
CA ALA A 192 1.80 -6.47 2.15
C ALA A 192 0.46 -7.13 2.55
N ILE A 193 -0.30 -7.64 1.57
CA ILE A 193 -1.53 -8.40 1.85
C ILE A 193 -1.23 -9.68 2.65
N THR A 194 -0.16 -10.39 2.31
CA THR A 194 0.27 -11.60 3.02
C THR A 194 0.67 -11.27 4.45
N VAL A 195 1.47 -10.23 4.65
CA VAL A 195 1.86 -9.72 5.97
C VAL A 195 0.65 -9.34 6.80
N GLY A 196 -0.26 -8.53 6.25
CA GLY A 196 -1.46 -8.11 6.96
C GLY A 196 -2.37 -9.27 7.36
N LYS A 197 -2.47 -10.33 6.54
CA LYS A 197 -3.19 -11.57 6.91
C LYS A 197 -2.47 -12.31 8.03
N ARG A 198 -1.15 -12.52 7.90
CA ARG A 198 -0.32 -13.24 8.86
C ARG A 198 -0.37 -12.57 10.24
N VAL A 199 -0.15 -11.25 10.30
CA VAL A 199 -0.23 -10.48 11.54
C VAL A 199 -1.60 -10.64 12.20
N ARG A 200 -2.69 -10.56 11.46
CA ARG A 200 -4.05 -10.69 12.01
C ARG A 200 -4.37 -12.08 12.52
N THR A 201 -3.75 -13.11 11.96
CA THR A 201 -3.97 -14.50 12.37
C THR A 201 -3.10 -14.88 13.57
N GLU A 202 -1.83 -14.44 13.60
CA GLU A 202 -0.85 -14.88 14.59
C GLU A 202 -0.84 -14.03 15.85
N THR A 203 -1.24 -12.74 15.81
CA THR A 203 -1.15 -11.82 16.96
C THR A 203 -2.50 -11.49 17.61
N ASN A 204 -3.61 -11.97 17.07
CA ASN A 204 -4.96 -11.58 17.50
C ASN A 204 -5.20 -10.05 17.58
N ILE A 205 -4.40 -9.23 16.89
CA ILE A 205 -4.53 -7.77 16.88
C ILE A 205 -5.91 -7.31 16.39
N ALA A 206 -6.55 -8.14 15.57
CA ALA A 206 -7.90 -7.92 15.06
C ALA A 206 -8.99 -8.27 16.09
N SER A 207 -8.68 -9.04 17.13
CA SER A 207 -9.64 -9.43 18.15
C SER A 207 -9.95 -8.26 19.06
N GLY A 208 -11.22 -7.87 19.15
CA GLY A 208 -11.65 -6.70 19.89
C GLY A 208 -11.23 -5.36 19.28
N SER A 209 -10.82 -5.35 18.00
CA SER A 209 -10.48 -4.11 17.32
C SER A 209 -11.72 -3.27 17.10
N VAL A 210 -11.66 -2.05 17.60
CA VAL A 210 -12.65 -1.00 17.36
C VAL A 210 -12.47 -0.56 15.91
N SER A 211 -13.55 -0.45 15.13
CA SER A 211 -13.53 0.17 13.81
C SER A 211 -13.77 1.67 13.94
N VAL A 212 -13.46 2.44 12.90
CA VAL A 212 -13.80 3.88 12.85
C VAL A 212 -15.28 4.11 13.19
N SER A 213 -16.18 3.27 12.64
CA SER A 213 -17.61 3.35 12.91
C SER A 213 -17.97 3.01 14.36
N SER A 214 -17.30 2.03 14.99
CA SER A 214 -17.56 1.73 16.40
C SER A 214 -16.97 2.77 17.33
N ALA A 215 -15.81 3.35 16.99
CA ALA A 215 -15.21 4.45 17.74
C ALA A 215 -16.10 5.72 17.69
N ALA A 216 -16.69 6.01 16.53
CA ALA A 216 -17.62 7.14 16.39
C ALA A 216 -18.87 6.95 17.27
N VAL A 217 -19.44 5.74 17.29
CA VAL A 217 -20.57 5.41 18.16
C VAL A 217 -20.17 5.51 19.63
N GLU A 218 -19.00 5.04 20.03
CA GLU A 218 -18.51 5.14 21.41
C GLU A 218 -18.27 6.60 21.81
N LEU A 219 -17.65 7.41 20.95
CA LEU A 219 -17.43 8.84 21.21
C LEU A 219 -18.76 9.56 21.43
N ALA A 220 -19.74 9.33 20.56
CA ALA A 220 -21.05 9.94 20.71
C ALA A 220 -21.75 9.50 22.01
N LEU A 221 -21.63 8.21 22.37
CA LEU A 221 -22.17 7.69 23.64
C LEU A 221 -21.55 8.40 24.86
N MET A 222 -20.22 8.61 24.85
CA MET A 222 -19.52 9.33 25.92
C MET A 222 -19.94 10.80 26.05
N LYS A 223 -20.40 11.41 24.96
CA LYS A 223 -20.83 12.81 24.96
C LYS A 223 -22.32 13.00 25.23
N LEU A 224 -23.11 11.94 25.18
CA LEU A 224 -24.53 11.98 25.55
C LEU A 224 -24.67 12.16 27.07
N PRO A 225 -25.65 12.98 27.54
CA PRO A 225 -25.87 13.27 28.99
C PRO A 225 -26.10 12.01 29.82
N GLU A 226 -26.88 11.07 29.31
CA GLU A 226 -27.22 9.82 30.00
C GLU A 226 -26.29 8.65 29.65
N HIS A 227 -25.27 8.87 28.80
CA HIS A 227 -24.41 7.80 28.28
C HIS A 227 -25.21 6.61 27.72
N SER A 228 -26.37 6.88 27.14
CA SER A 228 -27.32 5.86 26.63
C SER A 228 -27.91 6.26 25.29
N TYR A 229 -28.03 5.29 24.37
CA TYR A 229 -28.78 5.44 23.14
C TYR A 229 -30.28 5.06 23.28
N ALA A 230 -30.71 4.57 24.41
CA ALA A 230 -32.07 4.14 24.61
C ALA A 230 -33.07 5.31 24.55
N THR A 231 -32.64 6.51 24.93
CA THR A 231 -33.46 7.73 25.00
C THR A 231 -33.03 8.76 23.96
N ALA A 232 -31.87 8.58 23.31
CA ALA A 232 -31.33 9.53 22.35
C ALA A 232 -31.99 9.41 20.96
N ARG A 233 -32.35 10.53 20.36
CA ARG A 233 -32.82 10.62 18.98
C ARG A 233 -31.63 10.59 18.03
N VAL A 234 -31.45 9.48 17.35
CA VAL A 234 -30.30 9.23 16.48
C VAL A 234 -30.67 9.43 15.03
N LEU A 235 -29.88 10.24 14.33
CA LEU A 235 -29.97 10.44 12.87
C LEU A 235 -28.72 9.88 12.18
N VAL A 236 -28.92 9.00 11.20
CA VAL A 236 -27.86 8.50 10.32
C VAL A 236 -28.09 8.97 8.90
N ILE A 237 -27.15 9.71 8.33
CA ILE A 237 -27.22 10.23 6.97
C ILE A 237 -26.31 9.40 6.07
N GLY A 238 -26.91 8.61 5.18
CA GLY A 238 -26.23 7.69 4.28
C GLY A 238 -26.31 6.24 4.71
N ALA A 239 -26.99 5.41 3.93
CA ALA A 239 -27.16 3.96 4.10
C ALA A 239 -26.12 3.16 3.28
N GLY A 240 -24.90 3.68 3.13
CA GLY A 240 -23.76 2.99 2.50
C GLY A 240 -23.07 2.00 3.41
N LYS A 241 -21.88 1.50 3.01
CA LYS A 241 -21.09 0.55 3.83
C LYS A 241 -20.81 1.07 5.23
N MET A 242 -20.41 2.36 5.36
CA MET A 242 -20.14 2.97 6.68
C MET A 242 -21.40 3.16 7.51
N GLY A 243 -22.47 3.69 6.90
CA GLY A 243 -23.76 3.86 7.61
C GLY A 243 -24.29 2.53 8.15
N LYS A 244 -24.23 1.46 7.37
CA LYS A 244 -24.59 0.11 7.84
C LYS A 244 -23.75 -0.34 9.06
N LEU A 245 -22.44 -0.08 9.07
CA LEU A 245 -21.59 -0.41 10.21
C LEU A 245 -21.91 0.44 11.45
N VAL A 246 -22.17 1.74 11.26
CA VAL A 246 -22.63 2.62 12.34
C VAL A 246 -23.93 2.10 12.93
N ILE A 247 -24.92 1.79 12.10
CA ILE A 247 -26.22 1.23 12.53
C ILE A 247 -26.01 -0.06 13.32
N LYS A 248 -25.16 -0.98 12.84
CA LYS A 248 -24.84 -2.22 13.55
C LYS A 248 -24.30 -1.96 14.95
N HIS A 249 -23.40 -0.97 15.10
CA HIS A 249 -22.83 -0.63 16.38
C HIS A 249 -23.80 0.09 17.30
N LEU A 250 -24.67 0.96 16.77
CA LEU A 250 -25.75 1.61 17.50
C LEU A 250 -26.70 0.57 18.11
N VAL A 251 -27.12 -0.40 17.30
CA VAL A 251 -27.97 -1.52 17.75
C VAL A 251 -27.29 -2.31 18.85
N ALA A 252 -26.02 -2.62 18.69
CA ALA A 252 -25.22 -3.34 19.71
C ALA A 252 -25.07 -2.54 21.03
N LYS A 253 -25.17 -1.20 20.98
CA LYS A 253 -25.13 -0.30 22.13
C LYS A 253 -26.53 0.05 22.68
N GLY A 254 -27.57 -0.65 22.22
CA GLY A 254 -28.91 -0.54 22.74
C GLY A 254 -29.81 0.51 22.09
N CYS A 255 -29.41 1.09 20.96
CA CYS A 255 -30.29 1.95 20.18
C CYS A 255 -31.47 1.12 19.63
N ARG A 256 -32.69 1.56 19.88
CA ARG A 256 -33.93 0.85 19.50
C ARG A 256 -34.69 1.54 18.36
N GLU A 257 -34.46 2.83 18.21
CA GLU A 257 -35.09 3.66 17.20
C GLU A 257 -34.08 4.60 16.56
N MET A 258 -34.11 4.77 15.26
CA MET A 258 -33.26 5.72 14.56
C MET A 258 -33.88 6.19 13.25
N VAL A 259 -33.58 7.43 12.89
CA VAL A 259 -33.93 7.98 11.58
C VAL A 259 -32.75 7.78 10.62
N VAL A 260 -33.03 7.26 9.43
CA VAL A 260 -32.03 7.08 8.39
C VAL A 260 -32.43 7.88 7.15
N VAL A 261 -31.62 8.87 6.84
CA VAL A 261 -31.77 9.69 5.62
C VAL A 261 -30.91 9.10 4.51
N ASN A 262 -31.50 8.78 3.38
CA ASN A 262 -30.78 8.26 2.21
C ASN A 262 -31.45 8.69 0.91
N ARG A 263 -30.71 8.67 -0.23
CA ARG A 263 -31.23 9.02 -1.56
C ARG A 263 -32.33 8.06 -2.06
N SER A 264 -32.19 6.77 -1.75
CA SER A 264 -33.14 5.72 -2.12
C SER A 264 -33.60 4.94 -0.91
N GLU A 265 -34.86 4.55 -0.86
CA GLU A 265 -35.44 3.77 0.22
C GLU A 265 -34.97 2.30 0.20
N ASP A 266 -34.64 1.76 -0.98
CA ASP A 266 -34.27 0.34 -1.15
C ASP A 266 -33.16 -0.11 -0.19
N ARG A 267 -32.13 0.74 -0.01
CA ARG A 267 -31.01 0.43 0.91
C ARG A 267 -31.45 0.42 2.37
N VAL A 268 -32.38 1.29 2.74
CA VAL A 268 -32.92 1.36 4.10
C VAL A 268 -33.85 0.19 4.37
N SER A 269 -34.63 -0.20 3.36
CA SER A 269 -35.48 -1.41 3.42
C SER A 269 -34.63 -2.69 3.63
N ALA A 270 -33.49 -2.80 2.96
CA ALA A 270 -32.54 -3.88 3.19
C ALA A 270 -32.00 -3.88 4.63
N LEU A 271 -31.73 -2.71 5.22
CA LEU A 271 -31.32 -2.59 6.62
C LEU A 271 -32.42 -3.01 7.60
N ARG A 272 -33.67 -2.67 7.33
CA ARG A 272 -34.84 -3.11 8.14
C ARG A 272 -34.98 -4.64 8.17
N VAL A 273 -34.71 -5.29 7.04
CA VAL A 273 -34.73 -6.77 6.96
C VAL A 273 -33.63 -7.39 7.81
N GLU A 274 -32.47 -6.75 7.85
CA GLU A 274 -31.30 -7.23 8.59
C GLU A 274 -31.40 -6.98 10.11
N PHE A 275 -31.95 -5.80 10.51
CA PHE A 275 -32.06 -5.37 11.91
C PHE A 275 -33.54 -5.36 12.35
N LYS A 276 -34.13 -6.53 12.50
CA LYS A 276 -35.57 -6.70 12.77
C LYS A 276 -36.04 -6.17 14.11
N ASP A 277 -35.13 -6.09 15.09
CA ASP A 277 -35.46 -5.69 16.47
C ASP A 277 -35.33 -4.18 16.71
N VAL A 278 -35.13 -3.40 15.63
CA VAL A 278 -34.88 -1.96 15.71
C VAL A 278 -35.80 -1.23 14.75
N GLU A 279 -36.43 -0.16 15.20
CA GLU A 279 -37.22 0.71 14.37
C GLU A 279 -36.32 1.64 13.55
N ILE A 280 -36.30 1.45 12.23
CA ILE A 280 -35.55 2.28 11.31
C ILE A 280 -36.53 3.09 10.47
N ILE A 281 -36.60 4.38 10.77
CA ILE A 281 -37.49 5.33 10.06
C ILE A 281 -36.73 5.89 8.86
N TYR A 282 -37.24 5.64 7.66
CA TYR A 282 -36.70 6.26 6.45
C TYR A 282 -37.21 7.67 6.28
N LYS A 283 -36.31 8.61 5.96
CA LYS A 283 -36.65 9.95 5.48
C LYS A 283 -35.84 10.27 4.23
N SER A 284 -36.42 11.09 3.35
CA SER A 284 -35.75 11.52 2.12
C SER A 284 -34.67 12.58 2.40
N PHE A 285 -33.84 12.86 1.41
CA PHE A 285 -32.79 13.88 1.53
C PHE A 285 -33.40 15.31 1.71
N SER A 286 -34.64 15.55 1.24
CA SER A 286 -35.36 16.82 1.46
C SER A 286 -35.67 17.07 2.93
N ASP A 287 -35.87 16.00 3.71
CA ASP A 287 -36.25 16.07 5.12
C ASP A 287 -35.01 16.09 6.06
N MET A 288 -33.79 16.11 5.49
CA MET A 288 -32.54 16.02 6.23
C MET A 288 -32.38 17.14 7.27
N GLN A 289 -32.64 18.39 6.88
CA GLN A 289 -32.46 19.54 7.79
C GLN A 289 -33.47 19.52 8.95
N ALA A 290 -34.75 19.20 8.65
CA ALA A 290 -35.75 19.07 9.68
C ALA A 290 -35.42 17.94 10.68
N SER A 291 -34.96 16.78 10.15
CA SER A 291 -34.55 15.65 10.98
C SER A 291 -33.31 15.97 11.81
N ALA A 292 -32.39 16.77 11.29
CA ALA A 292 -31.18 17.20 12.01
C ALA A 292 -31.51 18.13 13.18
N GLY A 293 -32.52 18.98 13.06
CA GLY A 293 -33.00 19.85 14.14
C GLY A 293 -33.64 19.10 15.31
N GLU A 294 -34.12 17.87 15.07
CA GLU A 294 -34.76 17.03 16.06
C GLU A 294 -33.79 16.04 16.73
N ALA A 295 -32.63 15.79 16.12
CA ALA A 295 -31.70 14.77 16.57
C ALA A 295 -30.76 15.24 17.69
N ASP A 296 -30.48 14.35 18.64
CA ASP A 296 -29.50 14.56 19.68
C ASP A 296 -28.10 14.17 19.20
N VAL A 297 -28.02 13.20 18.26
CA VAL A 297 -26.78 12.72 17.63
C VAL A 297 -26.98 12.49 16.15
N ILE A 298 -26.02 12.98 15.36
CA ILE A 298 -26.05 12.86 13.88
C ILE A 298 -24.75 12.17 13.41
N PHE A 299 -24.91 11.07 12.68
CA PHE A 299 -23.81 10.40 11.99
C PHE A 299 -23.89 10.67 10.48
N THR A 300 -22.91 11.35 9.91
CA THR A 300 -22.82 11.57 8.46
C THR A 300 -21.90 10.53 7.82
N CYS A 301 -22.46 9.69 6.97
CA CYS A 301 -21.79 8.54 6.35
C CYS A 301 -21.95 8.55 4.82
N THR A 302 -21.92 9.72 4.19
CA THR A 302 -22.11 9.87 2.74
C THR A 302 -20.78 10.04 2.03
N ALA A 303 -20.75 9.75 0.73
CA ALA A 303 -19.64 10.10 -0.17
C ALA A 303 -19.95 11.40 -0.93
N SER A 304 -20.54 12.40 -0.25
CA SER A 304 -20.86 13.69 -0.85
C SER A 304 -19.59 14.53 -0.95
N GLU A 305 -19.33 15.07 -2.13
CA GLU A 305 -18.25 16.04 -2.36
C GLU A 305 -18.62 17.46 -1.89
N THR A 306 -19.92 17.71 -1.70
CA THR A 306 -20.42 18.98 -1.18
C THR A 306 -20.78 18.85 0.30
N PRO A 307 -20.49 19.87 1.14
CA PRO A 307 -20.89 19.87 2.55
C PRO A 307 -22.40 19.65 2.69
N LEU A 308 -22.81 18.73 3.56
CA LEU A 308 -24.21 18.45 3.86
C LEU A 308 -24.81 19.53 4.77
N PHE A 309 -24.00 20.04 5.67
CA PHE A 309 -24.36 21.09 6.59
C PHE A 309 -23.37 22.25 6.47
N LEU A 310 -23.88 23.45 6.34
CA LEU A 310 -23.07 24.67 6.47
C LEU A 310 -23.06 25.13 7.92
N LYS A 311 -22.05 25.85 8.33
CA LYS A 311 -21.91 26.38 9.70
C LYS A 311 -23.13 27.19 10.17
N GLU A 312 -23.82 27.79 9.22
CA GLU A 312 -25.05 28.56 9.43
C GLU A 312 -26.28 27.69 9.75
N HIS A 313 -26.25 26.43 9.33
CA HIS A 313 -27.33 25.44 9.55
C HIS A 313 -27.13 24.64 10.83
N ILE A 314 -25.94 24.68 11.43
CA ILE A 314 -25.63 23.99 12.69
C ILE A 314 -25.89 25.00 13.81
N LEU A 315 -26.85 24.69 14.68
CA LEU A 315 -27.14 25.50 15.87
C LEU A 315 -25.83 25.78 16.63
N GLN A 316 -25.67 26.99 17.15
CA GLN A 316 -24.44 27.44 17.85
C GLN A 316 -23.99 26.56 19.02
N THR A 317 -24.84 25.63 19.46
CA THR A 317 -24.60 24.69 20.55
C THR A 317 -24.19 23.28 20.10
N ALA A 318 -24.19 22.97 18.80
CA ALA A 318 -23.83 21.63 18.32
C ALA A 318 -22.31 21.40 18.33
N CYS A 319 -21.88 20.36 18.98
CA CYS A 319 -20.48 19.90 18.91
C CYS A 319 -20.30 19.04 17.65
N VAL A 320 -19.38 19.44 16.78
CA VAL A 320 -19.01 18.72 15.56
C VAL A 320 -17.73 17.96 15.81
N TYR A 321 -17.75 16.65 15.55
CA TYR A 321 -16.60 15.77 15.68
C TYR A 321 -16.26 15.18 14.29
N ASN A 322 -15.00 15.15 13.97
CA ASN A 322 -14.50 14.51 12.76
C ASN A 322 -13.76 13.20 13.12
N VAL A 323 -13.22 12.54 12.10
CA VAL A 323 -12.52 11.26 12.28
C VAL A 323 -11.27 11.38 13.17
N ASP A 324 -10.63 12.57 13.25
CA ASP A 324 -9.44 12.78 14.05
C ASP A 324 -9.75 12.87 15.54
N ASP A 325 -10.99 13.24 15.92
CA ASP A 325 -11.46 13.32 17.31
C ASP A 325 -11.64 11.93 17.93
N LEU A 326 -11.73 10.87 17.12
CA LEU A 326 -11.82 9.48 17.59
C LEU A 326 -10.58 9.03 18.38
N LYS A 327 -9.48 9.79 18.34
CA LYS A 327 -8.27 9.53 19.13
C LYS A 327 -8.56 9.44 20.64
N GLU A 328 -9.57 10.16 21.14
CA GLU A 328 -9.98 10.10 22.54
C GLU A 328 -10.45 8.70 22.96
N VAL A 329 -11.28 8.06 22.12
CA VAL A 329 -11.84 6.72 22.39
C VAL A 329 -10.77 5.63 22.30
N VAL A 330 -9.83 5.81 21.36
CA VAL A 330 -8.77 4.82 21.11
C VAL A 330 -7.77 4.76 22.28
N ALA A 331 -7.61 5.86 23.02
CA ALA A 331 -6.66 5.95 24.12
C ALA A 331 -7.00 5.01 25.31
N ALA A 332 -8.25 4.61 25.48
CA ALA A 332 -8.72 3.84 26.64
C ALA A 332 -8.23 2.37 26.70
N ASN A 333 -7.78 1.78 25.58
CA ASN A 333 -7.36 0.37 25.51
C ASN A 333 -5.89 0.19 25.10
N LYS A 334 -5.01 1.03 25.62
CA LYS A 334 -3.67 1.27 25.07
C LYS A 334 -2.65 0.15 25.31
N GLU A 335 -2.60 -0.46 26.49
CA GLU A 335 -1.53 -1.40 26.87
C GLU A 335 -1.60 -2.75 26.16
N ASP A 336 -2.77 -3.39 26.10
CA ASP A 336 -2.95 -4.68 25.42
C ASP A 336 -2.69 -4.55 23.91
N ARG A 337 -3.14 -3.43 23.33
CA ARG A 337 -2.89 -3.14 21.91
C ARG A 337 -1.42 -2.88 21.59
N LEU A 338 -0.70 -2.25 22.50
CA LEU A 338 0.73 -2.02 22.35
C LEU A 338 1.51 -3.33 22.35
N ARG A 339 1.19 -4.26 23.24
CA ARG A 339 1.81 -5.59 23.28
C ARG A 339 1.57 -6.33 21.95
N LYS A 340 0.34 -6.36 21.45
CA LYS A 340 -0.02 -6.96 20.17
C LYS A 340 0.69 -6.28 18.98
N ALA A 341 0.92 -4.97 19.06
CA ALA A 341 1.68 -4.24 18.06
C ALA A 341 3.17 -4.63 18.06
N MET A 342 3.76 -4.88 19.23
CA MET A 342 5.15 -5.37 19.32
C MET A 342 5.30 -6.78 18.74
N GLU A 343 4.35 -7.68 19.00
CA GLU A 343 4.30 -9.01 18.39
C GLU A 343 4.19 -8.90 16.86
N ALA A 344 3.33 -8.02 16.37
CA ALA A 344 3.18 -7.75 14.93
C ALA A 344 4.44 -7.21 14.28
N GLN A 345 5.22 -6.36 14.96
CA GLN A 345 6.49 -5.84 14.45
C GLN A 345 7.52 -6.95 14.18
N THR A 346 7.58 -7.97 15.03
CA THR A 346 8.47 -9.12 14.81
C THR A 346 8.13 -9.82 13.51
N ILE A 347 6.85 -10.07 13.25
CA ILE A 347 6.36 -10.69 12.00
C ILE A 347 6.70 -9.80 10.79
N ILE A 348 6.50 -8.48 10.92
CA ILE A 348 6.80 -7.52 9.84
C ILE A 348 8.28 -7.53 9.49
N ILE A 349 9.19 -7.59 10.47
CA ILE A 349 10.64 -7.64 10.23
C ILE A 349 11.02 -8.94 9.50
N GLU A 350 10.46 -10.09 9.89
CA GLU A 350 10.68 -11.35 9.19
C GLU A 350 10.23 -11.27 7.71
N GLU A 351 9.02 -10.79 7.49
CA GLU A 351 8.45 -10.66 6.14
C GLU A 351 9.18 -9.62 5.29
N LEU A 352 9.70 -8.56 5.92
CA LEU A 352 10.52 -7.56 5.26
C LEU A 352 11.82 -8.17 4.71
N ASN A 353 12.47 -9.04 5.48
CA ASN A 353 13.66 -9.75 5.01
C ASN A 353 13.34 -10.70 3.85
N LYS A 354 12.21 -11.39 3.89
CA LYS A 354 11.74 -12.24 2.78
C LYS A 354 11.44 -11.41 1.53
N PHE A 355 10.81 -10.24 1.68
CA PHE A 355 10.53 -9.34 0.56
C PHE A 355 11.81 -8.80 -0.07
N GLU A 356 12.81 -8.39 0.72
CA GLU A 356 14.09 -7.93 0.20
C GLU A 356 14.80 -9.06 -0.58
N ALA A 357 14.77 -10.30 -0.08
CA ALA A 357 15.30 -11.45 -0.79
C ALA A 357 14.54 -11.70 -2.10
N TRP A 358 13.21 -11.61 -2.10
CA TRP A 358 12.40 -11.71 -3.31
C TRP A 358 12.73 -10.60 -4.31
N LYS A 359 12.87 -9.35 -3.85
CA LYS A 359 13.24 -8.20 -4.68
C LYS A 359 14.62 -8.40 -5.33
N ASP A 360 15.60 -8.88 -4.55
CA ASP A 360 16.93 -9.21 -5.04
C ASP A 360 16.85 -10.33 -6.11
N SER A 361 15.97 -11.31 -5.95
CA SER A 361 15.77 -12.37 -6.93
C SER A 361 15.25 -11.88 -8.29
N LEU A 362 14.58 -10.72 -8.34
CA LEU A 362 14.16 -10.12 -9.61
C LEU A 362 15.33 -9.72 -10.51
N GLU A 363 16.50 -9.48 -9.94
CA GLU A 363 17.73 -9.17 -10.69
C GLU A 363 18.22 -10.37 -11.52
N THR A 364 17.84 -11.60 -11.12
CA THR A 364 18.20 -12.83 -11.86
C THR A 364 17.37 -13.05 -13.12
N VAL A 365 16.22 -12.35 -13.23
CA VAL A 365 15.25 -12.54 -14.33
C VAL A 365 15.85 -12.28 -15.72
N PRO A 366 16.69 -11.24 -15.94
CA PRO A 366 17.34 -11.04 -17.26
C PRO A 366 18.19 -12.24 -17.66
N THR A 367 19.02 -12.77 -16.75
CA THR A 367 19.85 -13.97 -16.98
C THR A 367 18.98 -15.19 -17.30
N ILE A 368 17.92 -15.41 -16.52
CA ILE A 368 16.97 -16.50 -16.77
C ILE A 368 16.34 -16.40 -18.16
N LYS A 369 15.92 -15.20 -18.57
CA LYS A 369 15.31 -14.97 -19.90
C LYS A 369 16.32 -15.26 -21.00
N LYS A 370 17.55 -14.73 -20.90
CA LYS A 370 18.61 -14.95 -21.90
C LYS A 370 18.98 -16.44 -21.99
N PHE A 371 19.11 -17.12 -20.88
CA PHE A 371 19.42 -18.56 -20.85
C PHE A 371 18.30 -19.40 -21.49
N ARG A 372 17.04 -19.09 -21.21
CA ARG A 372 15.92 -19.72 -21.90
C ARG A 372 15.91 -19.46 -23.39
N ALA A 373 16.13 -18.20 -23.81
CA ALA A 373 16.18 -17.83 -25.23
C ALA A 373 17.34 -18.54 -25.95
N TYR A 374 18.49 -18.70 -25.30
CA TYR A 374 19.62 -19.44 -25.82
C TYR A 374 19.25 -20.92 -26.06
N ALA A 375 18.69 -21.60 -25.06
CA ALA A 375 18.28 -23.00 -25.18
C ALA A 375 17.18 -23.20 -26.24
N GLU A 376 16.22 -22.26 -26.31
CA GLU A 376 15.15 -22.31 -27.32
C GLU A 376 15.69 -22.12 -28.74
N ARG A 377 16.66 -21.23 -28.95
CA ARG A 377 17.32 -21.07 -30.24
C ARG A 377 17.99 -22.36 -30.70
N ILE A 378 18.70 -23.07 -29.81
CA ILE A 378 19.29 -24.37 -30.11
C ILE A 378 18.21 -25.40 -30.46
N ARG A 379 17.18 -25.49 -29.59
CA ARG A 379 16.07 -26.41 -29.81
C ARG A 379 15.41 -26.20 -31.16
N ALA A 380 15.07 -24.97 -31.51
CA ALA A 380 14.44 -24.62 -32.77
C ALA A 380 15.33 -25.03 -33.97
N SER A 381 16.62 -24.69 -33.92
CA SER A 381 17.58 -25.06 -34.97
C SER A 381 17.68 -26.57 -35.18
N GLU A 382 17.73 -27.36 -34.10
CA GLU A 382 17.82 -28.82 -34.20
C GLU A 382 16.51 -29.46 -34.64
N VAL A 383 15.35 -28.93 -34.24
CA VAL A 383 14.04 -29.39 -34.75
C VAL A 383 13.92 -29.09 -36.24
N ASP A 384 14.30 -27.91 -36.72
CA ASP A 384 14.26 -27.55 -38.13
C ASP A 384 15.18 -28.46 -38.98
N LYS A 385 16.40 -28.76 -38.48
CA LYS A 385 17.29 -29.74 -39.12
C LYS A 385 16.70 -31.15 -39.16
N CYS A 386 16.01 -31.57 -38.08
CA CYS A 386 15.36 -32.86 -38.02
C CYS A 386 14.22 -32.97 -39.03
N LEU A 387 13.34 -31.96 -39.05
CA LEU A 387 12.22 -31.90 -39.99
C LEU A 387 12.67 -31.86 -41.46
N SER A 388 13.72 -31.05 -41.75
CA SER A 388 14.29 -30.97 -43.09
C SER A 388 14.87 -32.31 -43.59
N LYS A 389 15.44 -33.14 -42.70
CA LYS A 389 15.93 -34.48 -43.02
C LYS A 389 14.83 -35.51 -43.25
N MET A 390 13.66 -35.30 -42.68
CA MET A 390 12.54 -36.24 -42.76
C MET A 390 11.68 -36.04 -44.02
N GLY A 391 11.83 -34.88 -44.73
CA GLY A 391 11.12 -34.63 -46.00
C GLY A 391 9.67 -34.18 -45.77
N ASP A 392 8.94 -34.02 -46.89
CA ASP A 392 7.57 -33.48 -46.89
C ASP A 392 6.47 -34.44 -46.44
N ASP A 393 6.80 -35.75 -46.24
CA ASP A 393 5.84 -36.80 -45.94
C ASP A 393 5.48 -36.86 -44.43
N ILE A 394 5.88 -35.91 -43.60
CA ILE A 394 5.63 -35.91 -42.15
C ILE A 394 4.20 -35.50 -41.86
N SER A 395 3.45 -36.36 -41.19
CA SER A 395 2.13 -36.02 -40.68
C SER A 395 2.21 -34.92 -39.61
N LYS A 396 1.19 -34.04 -39.52
CA LYS A 396 1.07 -33.03 -38.48
C LYS A 396 1.20 -33.57 -37.04
N LYS A 397 0.77 -34.84 -36.85
CA LYS A 397 0.87 -35.54 -35.56
C LYS A 397 2.33 -35.86 -35.20
N GLN A 398 3.11 -36.31 -36.15
CA GLN A 398 4.53 -36.62 -35.95
C GLN A 398 5.34 -35.33 -35.73
N GLN A 399 5.05 -34.30 -36.49
CA GLN A 399 5.67 -32.97 -36.29
C GLN A 399 5.40 -32.47 -34.89
N LYS A 400 4.15 -32.49 -34.40
CA LYS A 400 3.79 -32.10 -33.05
C LYS A 400 4.53 -32.97 -32.00
N ALA A 401 4.64 -34.29 -32.21
CA ALA A 401 5.36 -35.16 -31.27
C ALA A 401 6.84 -34.80 -31.15
N ILE A 402 7.51 -34.40 -32.25
CA ILE A 402 8.89 -33.93 -32.25
C ILE A 402 9.03 -32.61 -31.46
N TYR A 403 8.11 -31.64 -31.68
CA TYR A 403 8.07 -30.42 -30.91
C TYR A 403 7.87 -30.68 -29.40
N ASP A 404 6.90 -31.51 -29.06
CA ASP A 404 6.58 -31.83 -27.65
C ASP A 404 7.76 -32.54 -26.97
N LEU A 405 8.41 -33.49 -27.65
CA LEU A 405 9.59 -34.21 -27.18
C LEU A 405 10.76 -33.23 -26.93
N SER A 406 11.10 -32.40 -27.93
CA SER A 406 12.20 -31.46 -27.85
C SER A 406 11.97 -30.44 -26.74
N MET A 407 10.76 -29.93 -26.60
CA MET A 407 10.37 -29.01 -25.52
C MET A 407 10.48 -29.71 -24.15
N GLY A 408 10.04 -30.96 -24.05
CA GLY A 408 10.16 -31.75 -22.83
C GLY A 408 11.60 -31.96 -22.38
N ILE A 409 12.52 -32.25 -23.33
CA ILE A 409 13.96 -32.38 -23.06
C ILE A 409 14.55 -31.06 -22.54
N VAL A 410 14.33 -29.94 -23.25
CA VAL A 410 14.84 -28.64 -22.86
C VAL A 410 14.31 -28.23 -21.48
N ASN A 411 13.03 -28.36 -21.22
CA ASN A 411 12.45 -28.04 -19.93
C ASN A 411 13.05 -28.85 -18.78
N LYS A 412 13.31 -30.16 -18.99
CA LYS A 412 13.95 -31.01 -17.98
C LYS A 412 15.41 -30.61 -17.73
N LEU A 413 16.16 -30.30 -18.78
CA LEU A 413 17.57 -29.86 -18.64
C LEU A 413 17.67 -28.49 -17.95
N LEU A 414 16.76 -27.57 -18.25
CA LEU A 414 16.77 -26.22 -17.65
C LEU A 414 16.22 -26.20 -16.22
N HIS A 415 15.51 -27.25 -15.78
CA HIS A 415 14.82 -27.24 -14.49
C HIS A 415 15.77 -26.97 -13.32
N GLY A 416 16.85 -27.75 -13.21
CA GLY A 416 17.86 -27.58 -12.13
C GLY A 416 18.51 -26.18 -12.13
N PRO A 417 19.17 -25.75 -13.22
CA PRO A 417 19.77 -24.42 -13.28
C PRO A 417 18.76 -23.30 -13.00
N MET A 418 17.52 -23.42 -13.49
CA MET A 418 16.49 -22.42 -13.22
C MET A 418 16.06 -22.36 -11.75
N GLN A 419 16.02 -23.48 -11.06
CA GLN A 419 15.75 -23.51 -9.62
C GLN A 419 16.84 -22.77 -8.82
N HIS A 420 18.12 -22.99 -9.19
CA HIS A 420 19.25 -22.33 -8.54
C HIS A 420 19.31 -20.82 -8.79
N LEU A 421 18.77 -20.32 -9.90
CA LEU A 421 18.66 -18.90 -10.19
C LEU A 421 17.38 -18.25 -9.62
N ARG A 422 16.35 -19.05 -9.27
CA ARG A 422 15.12 -18.53 -8.67
C ARG A 422 15.28 -18.48 -7.17
N CYS A 423 15.24 -17.30 -6.58
CA CYS A 423 14.98 -17.11 -5.17
C CYS A 423 13.52 -16.72 -4.99
N ASP A 424 12.75 -17.57 -4.36
CA ASP A 424 11.36 -17.26 -3.98
C ASP A 424 11.25 -16.69 -2.56
N GLY A 425 12.39 -16.45 -1.92
CA GLY A 425 12.47 -15.96 -0.54
C GLY A 425 12.28 -17.05 0.52
N SER A 426 11.99 -18.30 0.10
CA SER A 426 11.88 -19.45 1.02
C SER A 426 13.23 -20.08 1.32
N ASP A 427 14.16 -19.95 0.40
CA ASP A 427 15.53 -20.46 0.54
C ASP A 427 16.45 -19.40 1.18
N ASN A 428 17.05 -19.71 2.31
CA ASN A 428 18.05 -18.88 3.00
C ASN A 428 19.41 -18.78 2.27
N ARG A 429 19.41 -18.87 0.93
CA ARG A 429 20.65 -18.79 0.16
C ARG A 429 21.20 -17.37 0.15
N PRO A 430 22.50 -17.18 0.43
CA PRO A 430 23.11 -15.86 0.41
C PRO A 430 23.15 -15.30 -1.02
N LEU A 431 23.04 -13.99 -1.14
CA LEU A 431 23.07 -13.29 -2.43
C LEU A 431 24.38 -13.55 -3.22
N SER A 432 25.49 -13.84 -2.51
CA SER A 432 26.77 -14.24 -3.11
C SER A 432 26.67 -15.55 -3.90
N GLU A 433 25.97 -16.55 -3.39
CA GLU A 433 25.75 -17.82 -4.08
C GLU A 433 24.94 -17.64 -5.37
N ILE A 434 23.92 -16.78 -5.33
CA ILE A 434 23.12 -16.46 -6.52
C ILE A 434 23.98 -15.81 -7.59
N LEU A 435 24.84 -14.87 -7.19
CA LEU A 435 25.78 -14.21 -8.10
C LEU A 435 26.77 -15.21 -8.72
N GLU A 436 27.33 -16.11 -7.92
CA GLU A 436 28.24 -17.16 -8.43
C GLU A 436 27.54 -18.03 -9.47
N ASN A 437 26.29 -18.44 -9.21
CA ASN A 437 25.50 -19.22 -10.15
C ASN A 437 25.18 -18.44 -11.43
N MET A 438 24.85 -17.14 -11.33
CA MET A 438 24.65 -16.27 -12.49
C MET A 438 25.94 -16.12 -13.32
N ASN A 439 27.06 -15.88 -12.66
CA ASN A 439 28.36 -15.76 -13.29
C ASN A 439 28.80 -17.06 -13.97
N ALA A 440 28.53 -18.19 -13.35
CA ALA A 440 28.82 -19.50 -13.92
C ALA A 440 28.00 -19.72 -15.21
N ILE A 441 26.68 -19.49 -15.17
CA ILE A 441 25.81 -19.65 -16.33
C ILE A 441 26.16 -18.65 -17.45
N ASN A 442 26.45 -17.39 -17.11
CA ASN A 442 26.88 -16.40 -18.09
C ASN A 442 28.15 -16.83 -18.83
N ARG A 443 29.15 -17.33 -18.09
CA ARG A 443 30.41 -17.81 -18.67
C ARG A 443 30.25 -19.09 -19.48
N MET A 444 29.45 -20.05 -18.99
CA MET A 444 29.23 -21.33 -19.67
C MET A 444 28.47 -21.20 -21.00
N PHE A 445 27.57 -20.22 -21.08
CA PHE A 445 26.66 -20.08 -22.22
C PHE A 445 26.83 -18.77 -22.99
N ASP A 446 27.84 -17.96 -22.63
CA ASP A 446 28.15 -16.66 -23.26
C ASP A 446 26.90 -15.75 -23.43
N LEU A 447 26.23 -15.50 -22.30
CA LEU A 447 24.91 -14.82 -22.33
C LEU A 447 25.01 -13.29 -22.38
N GLU A 448 26.20 -12.70 -22.33
CA GLU A 448 26.41 -11.23 -22.31
C GLU A 448 25.46 -10.49 -21.32
N THR A 449 25.36 -10.98 -20.11
CA THR A 449 24.46 -10.36 -19.10
C THR A 449 25.27 -9.42 -18.22
N ASP A 450 24.82 -8.17 -18.10
CA ASP A 450 25.42 -7.21 -17.16
C ASP A 450 25.00 -7.57 -15.73
N ILE A 451 25.96 -8.02 -14.92
CA ILE A 451 25.78 -8.41 -13.51
C ILE A 451 26.40 -7.40 -12.55
N SER A 452 26.98 -6.31 -13.07
CA SER A 452 27.68 -5.28 -12.29
C SER A 452 26.82 -4.71 -11.15
N MET A 453 25.53 -4.56 -11.38
CA MET A 453 24.54 -4.08 -10.39
C MET A 453 24.39 -5.03 -9.19
N LEU A 454 24.44 -6.35 -9.42
CA LEU A 454 24.31 -7.34 -8.36
C LEU A 454 25.60 -7.43 -7.56
N GLU A 455 26.77 -7.37 -8.24
CA GLU A 455 28.10 -7.34 -7.60
C GLU A 455 28.23 -6.15 -6.65
N GLU A 456 27.81 -4.98 -7.06
CA GLU A 456 27.85 -3.76 -6.26
C GLU A 456 26.93 -3.85 -5.02
N LYS A 457 25.72 -4.44 -5.16
CA LYS A 457 24.84 -4.72 -4.02
C LYS A 457 25.48 -5.66 -3.00
N ILE A 458 26.14 -6.71 -3.46
CA ILE A 458 26.82 -7.68 -2.58
C ILE A 458 27.96 -6.99 -1.83
N ARG A 459 28.78 -6.21 -2.54
CA ARG A 459 29.86 -5.44 -1.91
C ARG A 459 29.32 -4.52 -0.82
N ALA A 460 28.27 -3.75 -1.11
CA ALA A 460 27.65 -2.86 -0.13
C ALA A 460 27.02 -3.61 1.07
N LYS A 461 26.48 -4.82 0.86
CA LYS A 461 26.00 -5.66 1.97
C LYS A 461 27.16 -6.20 2.84
N MET A 462 28.24 -6.64 2.22
CA MET A 462 29.43 -7.13 2.97
C MET A 462 30.07 -6.03 3.80
N GLU A 463 30.20 -4.81 3.27
CA GLU A 463 30.72 -3.65 4.00
C GLU A 463 29.86 -3.28 5.22
N ARG A 464 28.53 -3.41 5.11
CA ARG A 464 27.60 -3.17 6.24
C ARG A 464 27.59 -4.27 7.30
N SER A 465 28.00 -5.48 6.97
CA SER A 465 28.08 -6.60 7.92
C SER A 465 29.41 -6.61 8.70
N GLN A 466 30.41 -5.84 8.26
CA GLN A 466 31.73 -5.72 8.91
C GLN A 466 31.85 -4.49 9.82
N ASN A 467 30.84 -3.59 9.77
CA ASN A 467 30.67 -2.45 10.66
C ASN A 467 29.49 -2.70 11.63
#